data_2e4652dc9a76b311d70d7218f443f02e
#
_entry.id   2e4652dc9a76b311d70d7218f443f02e
#
_cell.length_a   1.000
_cell.length_b   1.000
_cell.length_c   1.000
_cell.angle_alpha   90.00
_cell.angle_beta   90.00
_cell.angle_gamma   90.00
#
_symmetry.space_group_name_H-M   'P 1'
#
loop_
_entity.id
_entity.type
_entity.pdbx_description
1 polymer ?
#
loop_
_entity_poly.entity_id
_entity_poly.type
_entity_poly.pdbx_seq_one_letter_code
_entity_poly.pdbx_strand_id
1 'polypeptide(L)'
;LGRAARDPDAIPSEEPEVLGQIRMATPVEKLDAPVSEGEGPVALIGEGDLPMQNPPVEAAIRPPLNDPKDLYDRALADLRTGAYAGAQTDFEQMLVRFPAHKLAGNAQYWLGETFYVRRQFKEAAEAFLAGYTTYQQSTKAPDSLLKLGMTLAAMGEKKTSCDAFKELAVKFPQAPQVIAKRVQIEKG
;
A
#
# COMPACT_ATOMS: atom_id res chain seq x y z
N LEU A 1 -46.90 -30.46 29.32
CA LEU A 1 -47.35 -30.11 27.96
C LEU A 1 -47.17 -28.59 27.78
N GLY A 2 -46.06 -28.15 27.29
CA GLY A 2 -45.75 -26.77 26.98
C GLY A 2 -44.78 -26.74 25.79
N ARG A 3 -45.39 -26.53 24.61
CA ARG A 3 -44.69 -26.48 23.34
C ARG A 3 -44.15 -25.05 23.19
N ALA A 4 -42.83 -24.85 23.30
CA ALA A 4 -42.18 -23.56 23.01
C ALA A 4 -42.26 -23.29 21.52
N ALA A 5 -42.87 -22.17 21.14
CA ALA A 5 -42.91 -21.64 19.79
C ALA A 5 -41.50 -21.19 19.37
N ARG A 6 -41.08 -21.64 18.19
CA ARG A 6 -39.88 -21.12 17.51
C ARG A 6 -40.27 -19.79 16.83
N ASP A 7 -39.55 -18.74 17.13
CA ASP A 7 -39.60 -17.46 16.38
C ASP A 7 -39.01 -17.68 14.98
N PRO A 8 -39.73 -17.34 13.90
CA PRO A 8 -39.24 -17.51 12.53
C PRO A 8 -38.38 -16.35 11.99
N ASP A 9 -37.99 -15.36 12.81
CA ASP A 9 -37.28 -14.15 12.39
C ASP A 9 -35.87 -14.01 13.00
N ALA A 10 -35.20 -15.12 13.33
CA ALA A 10 -33.79 -15.05 13.66
C ALA A 10 -32.96 -14.90 12.38
N ILE A 11 -32.66 -13.67 12.00
CA ILE A 11 -31.64 -13.35 11.01
C ILE A 11 -30.29 -13.78 11.59
N PRO A 12 -29.52 -14.66 10.94
CA PRO A 12 -28.16 -14.94 11.38
C PRO A 12 -27.34 -13.67 11.23
N SER A 13 -26.84 -13.15 12.34
CA SER A 13 -25.83 -12.10 12.36
C SER A 13 -24.53 -12.68 11.81
N GLU A 14 -24.33 -12.57 10.51
CA GLU A 14 -23.02 -12.72 9.92
C GLU A 14 -22.16 -11.56 10.42
N GLU A 15 -21.25 -11.86 11.33
CA GLU A 15 -20.20 -10.94 11.73
C GLU A 15 -19.39 -10.55 10.47
N PRO A 16 -19.14 -9.24 10.21
CA PRO A 16 -18.33 -8.85 9.06
C PRO A 16 -16.91 -9.40 9.24
N GLU A 17 -16.51 -10.29 8.33
CA GLU A 17 -15.11 -10.72 8.22
C GLU A 17 -14.22 -9.48 8.06
N VAL A 18 -13.47 -9.19 9.11
CA VAL A 18 -12.56 -8.05 9.15
C VAL A 18 -11.41 -8.32 8.19
N LEU A 19 -11.15 -7.43 7.24
CA LEU A 19 -10.03 -7.45 6.29
C LEU A 19 -8.63 -7.54 6.96
N GLY A 20 -8.57 -7.66 8.29
CA GLY A 20 -7.35 -7.87 9.07
C GLY A 20 -6.66 -9.23 8.88
N GLN A 21 -7.20 -10.12 8.04
CA GLN A 21 -6.63 -11.45 7.78
C GLN A 21 -6.25 -11.66 6.31
N ILE A 22 -5.74 -10.66 5.63
CA ILE A 22 -5.00 -10.91 4.40
C ILE A 22 -3.68 -11.56 4.82
N ARG A 23 -3.69 -12.89 4.93
CA ARG A 23 -2.46 -13.68 5.07
C ARG A 23 -1.67 -13.52 3.78
N MET A 24 -0.72 -12.63 3.79
CA MET A 24 0.38 -12.68 2.84
C MET A 24 1.14 -13.98 3.09
N ALA A 25 1.33 -14.78 2.05
CA ALA A 25 2.06 -16.03 2.13
C ALA A 25 3.44 -15.79 2.76
N THR A 26 3.79 -16.63 3.73
CA THR A 26 5.08 -16.65 4.41
C THR A 26 6.23 -16.77 3.42
N PRO A 27 7.40 -16.18 3.73
CA PRO A 27 8.59 -16.28 2.86
C PRO A 27 9.00 -17.73 2.68
N VAL A 28 9.24 -18.08 1.43
CA VAL A 28 9.73 -19.38 1.00
C VAL A 28 10.98 -19.82 1.77
N GLU A 29 10.88 -21.04 2.24
CA GLU A 29 11.93 -21.89 2.78
C GLU A 29 13.16 -21.92 1.87
N LYS A 30 14.31 -21.78 2.50
CA LYS A 30 15.64 -21.81 1.94
C LYS A 30 15.87 -23.13 1.21
N LEU A 31 15.95 -23.10 -0.11
CA LEU A 31 16.47 -24.24 -0.89
C LEU A 31 17.96 -24.02 -1.12
N ASP A 32 18.75 -24.77 -0.38
CA ASP A 32 20.17 -25.00 -0.68
C ASP A 32 20.28 -25.83 -1.98
N ALA A 33 20.91 -25.25 -3.00
CA ALA A 33 21.35 -25.99 -4.16
C ALA A 33 22.78 -25.57 -4.54
N PRO A 34 23.63 -26.53 -4.94
CA PRO A 34 25.06 -26.33 -5.02
C PRO A 34 25.50 -25.57 -6.27
N VAL A 35 26.53 -24.76 -6.09
CA VAL A 35 27.28 -24.09 -7.14
C VAL A 35 27.90 -25.11 -8.10
N SER A 36 27.65 -24.96 -9.39
CA SER A 36 28.41 -25.57 -10.46
C SER A 36 29.06 -24.48 -11.31
N GLU A 37 30.37 -24.45 -11.28
CA GLU A 37 31.21 -23.63 -12.16
C GLU A 37 31.10 -24.15 -13.60
N GLY A 38 30.97 -23.24 -14.56
CA GLY A 38 30.96 -23.55 -15.98
C GLY A 38 31.19 -22.29 -16.81
N GLU A 39 32.43 -22.16 -17.33
CA GLU A 39 32.88 -21.04 -18.17
C GLU A 39 32.24 -21.03 -19.57
N GLY A 40 31.91 -19.80 -20.04
CA GLY A 40 32.00 -19.21 -21.38
C GLY A 40 31.05 -19.69 -22.51
N PRO A 41 30.99 -18.99 -23.65
CA PRO A 41 31.34 -17.59 -23.92
C PRO A 41 30.20 -16.71 -24.48
N VAL A 42 30.50 -15.44 -24.59
CA VAL A 42 29.77 -14.31 -25.19
C VAL A 42 29.00 -14.60 -26.49
N ALA A 43 27.75 -14.12 -26.59
CA ALA A 43 27.24 -13.53 -27.82
C ALA A 43 25.88 -12.80 -27.65
N LEU A 44 25.90 -11.58 -28.12
CA LEU A 44 24.87 -10.83 -28.84
C LEU A 44 23.80 -10.05 -28.05
N ILE A 45 24.06 -8.79 -28.05
CA ILE A 45 23.27 -7.62 -27.80
C ILE A 45 21.92 -7.69 -28.56
N GLY A 46 20.82 -7.70 -27.79
CA GLY A 46 19.48 -7.40 -28.28
C GLY A 46 19.04 -6.04 -27.71
N GLU A 47 18.90 -5.06 -28.56
CA GLU A 47 18.37 -3.74 -28.24
C GLU A 47 16.93 -3.86 -27.75
N GLY A 48 16.61 -3.29 -26.60
CA GLY A 48 15.21 -3.09 -26.20
C GLY A 48 14.88 -3.00 -24.72
N ASP A 49 15.82 -3.15 -23.79
CA ASP A 49 15.56 -2.90 -22.38
C ASP A 49 16.23 -1.58 -21.96
N LEU A 50 15.38 -0.56 -21.80
CA LEU A 50 15.79 0.63 -21.07
C LEU A 50 16.08 0.17 -19.63
N PRO A 51 17.30 0.31 -19.12
CA PRO A 51 17.58 -0.02 -17.74
C PRO A 51 16.74 0.92 -16.87
N MET A 52 15.87 0.34 -16.04
CA MET A 52 15.35 1.02 -14.86
C MET A 52 16.58 1.44 -14.06
N GLN A 53 17.03 2.67 -14.28
CA GLN A 53 18.12 3.23 -13.52
C GLN A 53 17.63 3.32 -12.08
N ASN A 54 18.09 2.40 -11.25
CA ASN A 54 18.16 2.68 -9.82
C ASN A 54 18.90 4.01 -9.71
N PRO A 55 18.29 5.05 -9.12
CA PRO A 55 18.98 6.32 -8.97
C PRO A 55 20.29 6.08 -8.22
N PRO A 56 21.35 6.82 -8.59
CA PRO A 56 22.66 6.65 -7.99
C PRO A 56 22.60 6.76 -6.48
N VAL A 57 23.58 6.17 -5.81
CA VAL A 57 23.84 6.13 -4.37
C VAL A 57 23.81 7.51 -3.64
N GLU A 58 23.44 8.56 -4.33
CA GLU A 58 23.28 9.93 -3.79
C GLU A 58 22.15 10.04 -2.74
N ALA A 59 21.22 9.07 -2.73
CA ALA A 59 20.21 8.94 -1.67
C ALA A 59 20.82 8.56 -0.30
N ALA A 60 22.09 8.10 -0.28
CA ALA A 60 22.72 7.55 0.93
C ALA A 60 23.34 8.63 1.85
N ILE A 61 23.48 9.89 1.42
CA ILE A 61 24.13 10.96 2.22
C ILE A 61 23.17 12.13 2.39
N ARG A 62 21.96 11.84 2.84
CA ARG A 62 21.02 12.90 3.22
C ARG A 62 21.28 13.30 4.66
N PRO A 63 21.42 14.62 4.96
CA PRO A 63 21.58 15.04 6.33
C PRO A 63 20.37 14.58 7.17
N PRO A 64 20.63 14.01 8.36
CA PRO A 64 19.54 13.56 9.23
C PRO A 64 18.71 14.76 9.68
N LEU A 65 17.40 14.71 9.42
CA LEU A 65 16.45 15.66 9.97
C LEU A 65 15.87 15.07 11.26
N ASN A 66 15.74 15.89 12.29
CA ASN A 66 15.23 15.47 13.60
C ASN A 66 13.78 15.91 13.83
N ASP A 67 13.27 16.82 13.01
CA ASP A 67 11.88 17.26 13.07
C ASP A 67 11.01 16.43 12.12
N PRO A 68 9.88 15.86 12.58
CA PRO A 68 8.99 15.07 11.73
C PRO A 68 8.36 15.89 10.59
N LYS A 69 8.14 17.17 10.79
CA LYS A 69 7.60 18.03 9.76
C LYS A 69 8.62 18.29 8.66
N ASP A 70 9.89 18.49 9.02
CA ASP A 70 10.97 18.71 8.05
C ASP A 70 11.20 17.45 7.19
N LEU A 71 11.16 16.25 7.80
CA LEU A 71 11.20 14.98 7.07
C LEU A 71 10.04 14.88 6.09
N TYR A 72 8.83 15.18 6.55
CA TYR A 72 7.61 15.12 5.72
C TYR A 72 7.67 16.11 4.56
N ASP A 73 8.06 17.37 4.81
CA ASP A 73 8.12 18.43 3.80
C ASP A 73 9.19 18.15 2.75
N ARG A 74 10.37 17.62 3.16
CA ARG A 74 11.44 17.22 2.25
C ARG A 74 10.99 16.02 1.38
N ALA A 75 10.39 15.02 1.98
CA ALA A 75 9.86 13.88 1.25
C ALA A 75 8.80 14.29 0.20
N LEU A 76 7.91 15.23 0.54
CA LEU A 76 6.95 15.77 -0.44
C LEU A 76 7.63 16.57 -1.56
N ALA A 77 8.68 17.32 -1.26
CA ALA A 77 9.44 18.05 -2.29
C ALA A 77 10.10 17.07 -3.25
N ASP A 78 10.71 16.01 -2.74
CA ASP A 78 11.31 14.95 -3.54
C ASP A 78 10.30 14.21 -4.41
N LEU A 79 9.14 13.90 -3.86
CA LEU A 79 8.06 13.27 -4.61
C LEU A 79 7.63 14.13 -5.80
N ARG A 80 7.51 15.45 -5.61
CA ARG A 80 7.13 16.40 -6.68
C ARG A 80 8.19 16.53 -7.77
N THR A 81 9.45 16.37 -7.43
CA THR A 81 10.58 16.43 -8.38
C THR A 81 10.92 15.07 -9.00
N GLY A 82 10.23 14.00 -8.60
CA GLY A 82 10.49 12.64 -9.07
C GLY A 82 11.67 11.95 -8.38
N ALA A 83 12.22 12.54 -7.32
CA ALA A 83 13.28 11.94 -6.50
C ALA A 83 12.70 10.86 -5.55
N TYR A 84 12.05 9.86 -6.13
CA TYR A 84 11.25 8.87 -5.39
C TYR A 84 12.04 8.10 -4.32
N ALA A 85 13.31 7.78 -4.55
CA ALA A 85 14.14 7.09 -3.57
C ALA A 85 14.37 7.95 -2.31
N GLY A 86 14.59 9.25 -2.49
CA GLY A 86 14.70 10.20 -1.39
C GLY A 86 13.40 10.37 -0.62
N ALA A 87 12.28 10.51 -1.34
CA ALA A 87 10.95 10.59 -0.74
C ALA A 87 10.64 9.36 0.10
N GLN A 88 10.90 8.17 -0.43
CA GLN A 88 10.74 6.90 0.30
C GLN A 88 11.52 6.90 1.60
N THR A 89 12.84 7.18 1.53
CA THR A 89 13.73 7.19 2.70
C THR A 89 13.20 8.11 3.81
N ASP A 90 12.78 9.32 3.46
CA ASP A 90 12.33 10.29 4.45
C ASP A 90 10.96 9.95 5.04
N PHE A 91 10.02 9.45 4.24
CA PHE A 91 8.74 8.95 4.77
C PHE A 91 8.94 7.75 5.69
N GLU A 92 9.80 6.78 5.33
CA GLU A 92 10.12 5.62 6.17
C GLU A 92 10.77 6.06 7.49
N GLN A 93 11.75 6.98 7.44
CA GLN A 93 12.37 7.53 8.66
C GLN A 93 11.35 8.22 9.55
N MET A 94 10.45 9.00 8.98
CA MET A 94 9.40 9.66 9.73
C MET A 94 8.48 8.65 10.43
N LEU A 95 8.05 7.62 9.73
CA LEU A 95 7.15 6.60 10.25
C LEU A 95 7.79 5.76 11.36
N VAL A 96 9.08 5.42 11.22
CA VAL A 96 9.83 4.68 12.23
C VAL A 96 10.09 5.52 13.48
N ARG A 97 10.48 6.76 13.31
CA ARG A 97 10.90 7.62 14.43
C ARG A 97 9.74 8.35 15.11
N PHE A 98 8.67 8.62 14.37
CA PHE A 98 7.54 9.43 14.83
C PHE A 98 6.18 8.83 14.48
N PRO A 99 5.94 7.54 14.80
CA PRO A 99 4.73 6.83 14.37
C PRO A 99 3.42 7.42 14.92
N ALA A 100 3.48 8.10 16.04
CA ALA A 100 2.31 8.76 16.66
C ALA A 100 2.15 10.24 16.24
N HIS A 101 3.00 10.76 15.36
CA HIS A 101 2.88 12.15 14.92
C HIS A 101 1.62 12.35 14.05
N LYS A 102 0.98 13.52 14.17
CA LYS A 102 -0.26 13.85 13.42
C LYS A 102 -0.15 13.71 11.90
N LEU A 103 1.04 13.81 11.34
CA LEU A 103 1.31 13.63 9.92
C LEU A 103 1.67 12.18 9.54
N ALA A 104 1.78 11.25 10.49
CA ALA A 104 2.21 9.88 10.19
C ALA A 104 1.25 9.17 9.22
N GLY A 105 -0.06 9.31 9.39
CA GLY A 105 -1.02 8.75 8.44
C GLY A 105 -0.93 9.38 7.05
N ASN A 106 -0.59 10.67 6.97
CA ASN A 106 -0.35 11.32 5.68
C ASN A 106 0.97 10.84 5.05
N ALA A 107 2.03 10.68 5.86
CA ALA A 107 3.31 10.13 5.40
C ALA A 107 3.14 8.69 4.87
N GLN A 108 2.37 7.87 5.56
CA GLN A 108 2.06 6.50 5.14
C GLN A 108 1.33 6.46 3.78
N TYR A 109 0.36 7.36 3.58
CA TYR A 109 -0.32 7.50 2.29
C TYR A 109 0.67 7.89 1.17
N TRP A 110 1.51 8.89 1.40
CA TRP A 110 2.47 9.35 0.39
C TRP A 110 3.59 8.34 0.12
N LEU A 111 3.97 7.55 1.11
CA LEU A 111 4.85 6.39 0.91
C LEU A 111 4.22 5.39 -0.07
N GLY A 112 2.93 5.07 0.10
CA GLY A 112 2.18 4.26 -0.84
C GLY A 112 2.15 4.85 -2.25
N GLU A 113 1.93 6.17 -2.39
CA GLU A 113 1.99 6.86 -3.68
C GLU A 113 3.38 6.77 -4.31
N THR A 114 4.45 6.88 -3.49
CA THR A 114 5.83 6.77 -3.96
C THR A 114 6.12 5.40 -4.58
N PHE A 115 5.62 4.32 -3.96
CA PHE A 115 5.71 2.98 -4.51
C PHE A 115 4.82 2.82 -5.75
N TYR A 116 3.59 3.34 -5.71
CA TYR A 116 2.62 3.21 -6.79
C TYR A 116 3.11 3.81 -8.11
N VAL A 117 3.68 5.02 -8.08
CA VAL A 117 4.20 5.68 -9.30
C VAL A 117 5.40 4.94 -9.89
N ARG A 118 6.15 4.22 -9.06
CA ARG A 118 7.27 3.35 -9.47
C ARG A 118 6.80 1.95 -9.90
N ARG A 119 5.50 1.71 -9.95
CA ARG A 119 4.87 0.41 -10.27
C ARG A 119 5.24 -0.73 -9.30
N GLN A 120 5.73 -0.40 -8.12
CA GLN A 120 5.99 -1.32 -7.01
C GLN A 120 4.66 -1.59 -6.29
N PHE A 121 3.76 -2.30 -6.98
CA PHE A 121 2.36 -2.41 -6.54
C PHE A 121 2.20 -3.21 -5.26
N LYS A 122 3.07 -4.17 -5.00
CA LYS A 122 3.03 -4.94 -3.75
C LYS A 122 3.32 -4.05 -2.55
N GLU A 123 4.42 -3.31 -2.60
CA GLU A 123 4.84 -2.38 -1.55
C GLU A 123 3.83 -1.23 -1.39
N ALA A 124 3.26 -0.77 -2.51
CA ALA A 124 2.20 0.24 -2.49
C ALA A 124 0.95 -0.28 -1.77
N ALA A 125 0.51 -1.53 -2.04
CA ALA A 125 -0.64 -2.12 -1.38
C ALA A 125 -0.41 -2.27 0.13
N GLU A 126 0.77 -2.72 0.55
CA GLU A 126 1.18 -2.83 1.96
C GLU A 126 1.15 -1.45 2.64
N ALA A 127 1.70 -0.43 1.99
CA ALA A 127 1.73 0.93 2.53
C ALA A 127 0.32 1.54 2.65
N PHE A 128 -0.54 1.38 1.64
CA PHE A 128 -1.92 1.86 1.69
C PHE A 128 -2.76 1.10 2.71
N LEU A 129 -2.58 -0.22 2.83
CA LEU A 129 -3.24 -1.02 3.87
C LEU A 129 -2.85 -0.52 5.26
N ALA A 130 -1.57 -0.29 5.52
CA ALA A 130 -1.10 0.28 6.78
C ALA A 130 -1.69 1.69 7.03
N GLY A 131 -1.79 2.53 5.98
CA GLY A 131 -2.42 3.84 6.05
C GLY A 131 -3.88 3.79 6.49
N TYR A 132 -4.62 2.79 6.03
CA TYR A 132 -6.00 2.55 6.42
C TYR A 132 -6.12 1.90 7.81
N THR A 133 -5.34 0.86 8.10
CA THR A 133 -5.54 0.05 9.32
C THR A 133 -4.89 0.65 10.55
N THR A 134 -3.69 1.22 10.42
CA THR A 134 -2.94 1.80 11.55
C THR A 134 -3.34 3.25 11.83
N TYR A 135 -3.65 4.01 10.79
CA TYR A 135 -3.94 5.45 10.91
C TYR A 135 -5.39 5.78 10.58
N GLN A 136 -6.34 5.04 11.14
CA GLN A 136 -7.78 5.16 10.88
C GLN A 136 -8.34 6.57 11.12
N GLN A 137 -7.75 7.33 12.04
CA GLN A 137 -8.15 8.70 12.36
C GLN A 137 -7.49 9.75 11.44
N SER A 138 -6.61 9.34 10.55
CA SER A 138 -6.01 10.23 9.56
C SER A 138 -7.05 10.67 8.52
N THR A 139 -6.95 11.93 8.11
CA THR A 139 -7.73 12.45 6.97
C THR A 139 -7.43 11.69 5.66
N LYS A 140 -6.31 10.96 5.62
CA LYS A 140 -5.87 10.14 4.47
C LYS A 140 -6.31 8.67 4.54
N ALA A 141 -6.99 8.24 5.61
CA ALA A 141 -7.46 6.86 5.73
C ALA A 141 -8.43 6.45 4.59
N PRO A 142 -9.44 7.26 4.20
CA PRO A 142 -10.29 6.91 3.06
C PRO A 142 -9.54 6.94 1.72
N ASP A 143 -8.61 7.88 1.53
CA ASP A 143 -7.77 7.91 0.33
C ASP A 143 -6.85 6.67 0.26
N SER A 144 -6.30 6.23 1.39
CA SER A 144 -5.47 5.03 1.48
C SER A 144 -6.27 3.77 1.09
N LEU A 145 -7.49 3.63 1.59
CA LEU A 145 -8.34 2.48 1.25
C LEU A 145 -8.75 2.49 -0.24
N LEU A 146 -9.03 3.67 -0.81
CA LEU A 146 -9.27 3.82 -2.25
C LEU A 146 -8.06 3.37 -3.07
N LYS A 147 -6.87 3.88 -2.71
CA LYS A 147 -5.62 3.56 -3.41
C LYS A 147 -5.22 2.10 -3.26
N LEU A 148 -5.51 1.48 -2.10
CA LEU A 148 -5.38 0.03 -1.92
C LEU A 148 -6.22 -0.73 -2.95
N GLY A 149 -7.52 -0.40 -3.08
CA GLY A 149 -8.39 -1.03 -4.07
C GLY A 149 -7.86 -0.87 -5.50
N MET A 150 -7.43 0.34 -5.87
CA MET A 150 -6.84 0.60 -7.19
C MET A 150 -5.53 -0.18 -7.43
N THR A 151 -4.69 -0.28 -6.41
CA THR A 151 -3.42 -1.02 -6.49
C THR A 151 -3.67 -2.51 -6.66
N LEU A 152 -4.61 -3.09 -5.89
CA LEU A 152 -5.03 -4.48 -6.03
C LEU A 152 -5.60 -4.77 -7.42
N ALA A 153 -6.40 -3.85 -7.97
CA ALA A 153 -6.88 -3.97 -9.35
C ALA A 153 -5.74 -4.00 -10.37
N ALA A 154 -4.73 -3.13 -10.20
CA ALA A 154 -3.53 -3.12 -11.05
C ALA A 154 -2.70 -4.39 -10.96
N MET A 155 -2.74 -5.09 -9.82
CA MET A 155 -2.12 -6.42 -9.61
C MET A 155 -2.95 -7.57 -10.18
N GLY A 156 -4.18 -7.31 -10.64
CA GLY A 156 -5.10 -8.35 -11.11
C GLY A 156 -5.93 -9.00 -9.99
N GLU A 157 -5.80 -8.55 -8.76
CA GLU A 157 -6.49 -9.02 -7.56
C GLU A 157 -7.93 -8.49 -7.49
N LYS A 158 -8.75 -8.85 -8.47
CA LYS A 158 -10.10 -8.28 -8.69
C LYS A 158 -11.01 -8.43 -7.49
N LYS A 159 -11.04 -9.63 -6.86
CA LYS A 159 -11.93 -9.89 -5.72
C LYS A 159 -11.58 -8.97 -4.56
N THR A 160 -10.32 -8.96 -4.16
CA THR A 160 -9.80 -8.15 -3.03
C THR A 160 -9.94 -6.65 -3.29
N SER A 161 -9.73 -6.21 -4.53
CA SER A 161 -9.99 -4.85 -4.98
C SER A 161 -11.47 -4.45 -4.77
N CYS A 162 -12.41 -5.29 -5.21
CA CYS A 162 -13.85 -5.06 -5.01
C CYS A 162 -14.20 -4.99 -3.51
N ASP A 163 -13.60 -5.82 -2.69
CA ASP A 163 -13.86 -5.83 -1.25
C ASP A 163 -13.32 -4.55 -0.59
N ALA A 164 -12.14 -4.06 -0.98
CA ALA A 164 -11.63 -2.76 -0.54
C ALA A 164 -12.56 -1.59 -0.92
N PHE A 165 -13.15 -1.60 -2.12
CA PHE A 165 -14.10 -0.56 -2.52
C PHE A 165 -15.44 -0.66 -1.79
N LYS A 166 -15.92 -1.86 -1.47
CA LYS A 166 -17.11 -2.04 -0.62
C LYS A 166 -16.86 -1.51 0.78
N GLU A 167 -15.71 -1.87 1.37
CA GLU A 167 -15.28 -1.38 2.69
C GLU A 167 -15.22 0.16 2.71
N LEU A 168 -14.64 0.78 1.67
CA LEU A 168 -14.61 2.24 1.53
C LEU A 168 -16.02 2.85 1.56
N ALA A 169 -16.96 2.27 0.82
CA ALA A 169 -18.34 2.77 0.77
C ALA A 169 -19.07 2.64 2.13
N VAL A 170 -18.77 1.58 2.88
CA VAL A 170 -19.37 1.32 4.20
C VAL A 170 -18.74 2.19 5.28
N LYS A 171 -17.41 2.25 5.35
CA LYS A 171 -16.70 2.93 6.43
C LYS A 171 -16.64 4.45 6.26
N PHE A 172 -16.66 4.92 5.02
CA PHE A 172 -16.52 6.34 4.70
C PHE A 172 -17.64 6.84 3.77
N PRO A 173 -18.92 6.76 4.19
CA PRO A 173 -20.05 7.17 3.35
C PRO A 173 -20.02 8.66 2.98
N GLN A 174 -19.32 9.47 3.76
CA GLN A 174 -19.10 10.90 3.55
C GLN A 174 -17.82 11.18 2.70
N ALA A 175 -17.15 10.14 2.19
CA ALA A 175 -15.97 10.33 1.35
C ALA A 175 -16.29 11.28 0.18
N PRO A 176 -15.36 12.14 -0.24
CA PRO A 176 -15.58 13.09 -1.33
C PRO A 176 -16.17 12.41 -2.57
N GLN A 177 -17.10 13.08 -3.24
CA GLN A 177 -17.81 12.54 -4.41
C GLN A 177 -16.87 12.01 -5.51
N VAL A 178 -15.65 12.53 -5.59
CA VAL A 178 -14.60 12.05 -6.50
C VAL A 178 -14.22 10.60 -6.19
N ILE A 179 -14.08 10.26 -4.90
CA ILE A 179 -13.80 8.90 -4.44
C ILE A 179 -14.99 8.00 -4.75
N ALA A 180 -16.20 8.45 -4.46
CA ALA A 180 -17.42 7.68 -4.75
C ALA A 180 -17.59 7.40 -6.25
N LYS A 181 -17.35 8.38 -7.12
CA LYS A 181 -17.38 8.19 -8.58
C LYS A 181 -16.33 7.19 -9.05
N ARG A 182 -15.12 7.23 -8.49
CA ARG A 182 -14.06 6.29 -8.86
C ARG A 182 -14.40 4.86 -8.48
N VAL A 183 -14.95 4.65 -7.28
CA VAL A 183 -15.46 3.35 -6.83
C VAL A 183 -16.52 2.79 -7.79
N GLN A 184 -17.40 3.63 -8.33
CA GLN A 184 -18.42 3.18 -9.31
C GLN A 184 -17.81 2.75 -10.64
N ILE A 185 -16.79 3.46 -11.12
CA ILE A 185 -16.08 3.12 -12.37
C ILE A 185 -15.35 1.78 -12.24
N GLU A 186 -14.71 1.53 -11.11
CA GLU A 186 -13.93 0.29 -10.89
C GLU A 186 -14.82 -0.96 -10.62
N LYS A 187 -16.11 -0.75 -10.29
CA LYS A 187 -17.07 -1.84 -10.10
C LYS A 187 -17.76 -2.31 -11.39
N GLY A 188 -17.73 -1.52 -12.44
CA GLY A 188 -18.34 -1.84 -13.77
C GLY A 188 -17.40 -2.62 -14.65
#